data_c80a0f50828588952f1fd4d20d88f0f2
#
_entry.id   c80a0f50828588952f1fd4d20d88f0f2
#
_cell.length_a   1.000
_cell.length_b   1.000
_cell.length_c   1.000
_cell.angle_alpha   90.00
_cell.angle_beta   90.00
_cell.angle_gamma   90.00
#
_symmetry.space_group_name_H-M   'P 1'
#
loop_
_entity.id
_entity.type
_entity.pdbx_description
1 polymer ?
#
loop_
_entity_poly.entity_id
_entity_poly.type
_entity_poly.pdbx_seq_one_letter_code
_entity_poly.pdbx_strand_id
1 'polypeptide(L)'
;MTSLYTEKSIIGRLLTIFSSLFPAATRPTRHLLAWFFIAQLALESAPSVRCLFRQFLSKQTDASLNSYYRALGNGLVTDASIRQALALRALAIVPEALRQEPILLSVDDTTIAKWGKHFDGVGILYDHAKHDGRSYFNGHAFVSLTMSIPVIHENAGKPQIRHVAVPIGYVMSNGETSKLTIACQLLDEVMPILETRQVILLFDSWYAKRELLMHALSYPNLNVICNARRDTAIFELPTSTAGRRGRPPKYGRRLKLDESPVAPENYSFKMDGYLVAHRLVKTRIFGDRTVHAYVTLSKSGSRRLFFSTVDPMALHMSIAWQESKALRDTSSRLMTFYPLKLYKLRWGIETNYYEQKMFWELGSYKVRTKTAIEHLLNLTNAGHALMKILPYEDGKLSAYRDKSPQELRHALSQQIHKEVFFATLVSKAQSSINSGTLLKALQVLAWGDEQAA
;
A
#
# COMPACT_ATOMS: atom_id res chain seq x y z
N MET A 1 27.97 -24.26 1.00
CA MET A 1 27.72 -24.19 -0.44
C MET A 1 28.22 -22.87 -0.98
N THR A 2 29.28 -22.89 -1.81
CA THR A 2 29.66 -21.73 -2.62
C THR A 2 28.46 -21.39 -3.49
N SER A 3 28.04 -20.14 -3.46
CA SER A 3 26.82 -19.65 -4.10
C SER A 3 26.78 -20.09 -5.59
N LEU A 4 25.96 -21.06 -5.90
CA LEU A 4 25.63 -21.46 -7.28
C LEU A 4 24.89 -20.32 -8.02
N TYR A 5 24.42 -19.32 -7.28
CA TYR A 5 23.66 -18.20 -7.79
C TYR A 5 24.55 -16.95 -7.83
N THR A 6 24.89 -16.53 -9.04
CA THR A 6 25.68 -15.33 -9.29
C THR A 6 24.76 -14.09 -9.36
N GLU A 7 25.31 -12.89 -9.31
CA GLU A 7 24.56 -11.65 -9.54
C GLU A 7 23.88 -11.57 -10.92
N LYS A 8 24.31 -12.41 -11.86
CA LYS A 8 23.66 -12.53 -13.19
C LYS A 8 22.39 -13.37 -13.15
N SER A 9 22.25 -14.27 -12.17
CA SER A 9 21.06 -15.11 -11.99
C SER A 9 19.90 -14.32 -11.39
N ILE A 10 18.66 -14.74 -11.64
CA ILE A 10 17.49 -14.08 -11.03
C ILE A 10 17.50 -14.26 -9.52
N ILE A 11 17.81 -15.46 -9.03
CA ILE A 11 17.90 -15.74 -7.59
C ILE A 11 18.96 -14.88 -6.93
N GLY A 12 20.17 -14.75 -7.52
CA GLY A 12 21.23 -13.89 -6.96
C GLY A 12 20.82 -12.42 -6.88
N ARG A 13 20.18 -11.89 -7.93
CA ARG A 13 19.63 -10.52 -7.92
C ARG A 13 18.55 -10.34 -6.86
N LEU A 14 17.59 -11.27 -6.76
CA LEU A 14 16.54 -11.23 -5.75
C LEU A 14 17.10 -11.33 -4.33
N LEU A 15 18.13 -12.17 -4.08
CA LEU A 15 18.82 -12.22 -2.79
C LEU A 15 19.40 -10.85 -2.40
N THR A 16 20.03 -10.16 -3.34
CA THR A 16 20.57 -8.80 -3.11
C THR A 16 19.46 -7.81 -2.81
N ILE A 17 18.40 -7.78 -3.62
CA ILE A 17 17.27 -6.87 -3.48
C ILE A 17 16.56 -7.10 -2.13
N PHE A 18 16.22 -8.34 -1.81
CA PHE A 18 15.52 -8.64 -0.55
C PHE A 18 16.39 -8.40 0.68
N SER A 19 17.69 -8.71 0.60
CA SER A 19 18.63 -8.46 1.71
C SER A 19 18.74 -6.97 2.02
N SER A 20 18.60 -6.08 1.04
CA SER A 20 18.69 -4.63 1.22
C SER A 20 17.51 -4.01 1.99
N LEU A 21 16.40 -4.76 2.14
CA LEU A 21 15.27 -4.33 2.98
C LEU A 21 15.59 -4.37 4.48
N PHE A 22 16.69 -5.01 4.88
CA PHE A 22 17.02 -5.27 6.28
C PHE A 22 18.40 -4.75 6.66
N PRO A 23 18.69 -3.44 6.50
CA PRO A 23 20.05 -2.92 6.68
C PRO A 23 20.58 -3.12 8.11
N ALA A 24 19.71 -3.08 9.12
CA ALA A 24 20.06 -3.25 10.53
C ALA A 24 20.24 -4.73 10.96
N ALA A 25 19.78 -5.68 10.14
CA ALA A 25 19.88 -7.10 10.49
C ALA A 25 21.28 -7.65 10.25
N THR A 26 21.65 -8.70 10.99
CA THR A 26 22.89 -9.43 10.75
C THR A 26 22.88 -10.10 9.38
N ARG A 27 24.06 -10.33 8.78
CA ARG A 27 24.17 -10.99 7.47
C ARG A 27 23.44 -12.33 7.40
N PRO A 28 23.54 -13.25 8.39
CA PRO A 28 22.78 -14.49 8.39
C PRO A 28 21.27 -14.27 8.39
N THR A 29 20.77 -13.35 9.24
CA THR A 29 19.33 -13.04 9.30
C THR A 29 18.82 -12.48 7.98
N ARG A 30 19.53 -11.52 7.37
CA ARG A 30 19.20 -10.99 6.04
C ARG A 30 19.11 -12.07 4.99
N HIS A 31 20.05 -12.99 4.99
CA HIS A 31 20.10 -14.11 4.04
C HIS A 31 18.89 -15.03 4.20
N LEU A 32 18.52 -15.40 5.43
CA LEU A 32 17.32 -16.20 5.71
C LEU A 32 16.04 -15.52 5.25
N LEU A 33 15.88 -14.22 5.55
CA LEU A 33 14.71 -13.45 5.14
C LEU A 33 14.65 -13.29 3.62
N ALA A 34 15.77 -13.08 2.94
CA ALA A 34 15.81 -13.04 1.48
C ALA A 34 15.38 -14.37 0.86
N TRP A 35 15.86 -15.50 1.36
CA TRP A 35 15.39 -16.82 0.93
C TRP A 35 13.91 -17.06 1.23
N PHE A 36 13.42 -16.56 2.37
CA PHE A 36 11.98 -16.60 2.68
C PHE A 36 11.13 -15.91 1.60
N PHE A 37 11.54 -14.73 1.13
CA PHE A 37 10.87 -14.05 0.02
C PHE A 37 10.95 -14.83 -1.29
N ILE A 38 12.13 -15.39 -1.62
CA ILE A 38 12.28 -16.20 -2.82
C ILE A 38 11.36 -17.40 -2.77
N ALA A 39 11.22 -18.04 -1.61
CA ALA A 39 10.27 -19.15 -1.43
C ALA A 39 8.81 -18.70 -1.61
N GLN A 40 8.44 -17.52 -1.12
CA GLN A 40 7.11 -16.96 -1.36
C GLN A 40 6.85 -16.66 -2.85
N LEU A 41 7.87 -16.27 -3.60
CA LEU A 41 7.75 -16.07 -5.04
C LEU A 41 7.68 -17.41 -5.80
N ALA A 42 8.50 -18.38 -5.41
CA ALA A 42 8.58 -19.66 -6.08
C ALA A 42 7.30 -20.50 -5.92
N LEU A 43 6.63 -20.40 -4.78
CA LEU A 43 5.45 -21.23 -4.47
C LEU A 43 4.16 -20.42 -4.64
N GLU A 44 3.23 -20.90 -5.44
CA GLU A 44 1.95 -20.24 -5.67
C GLU A 44 1.05 -20.25 -4.43
N SER A 45 1.12 -21.31 -3.63
CA SER A 45 0.41 -21.46 -2.37
C SER A 45 1.35 -21.96 -1.29
N ALA A 46 1.50 -21.17 -0.22
CA ALA A 46 2.37 -21.48 0.90
C ALA A 46 1.80 -20.91 2.22
N PRO A 47 0.77 -21.57 2.78
CA PRO A 47 -0.01 -21.03 3.90
C PRO A 47 0.76 -20.96 5.22
N SER A 48 2.01 -21.39 5.29
CA SER A 48 2.81 -21.34 6.51
C SER A 48 4.31 -21.40 6.24
N VAL A 49 5.10 -20.88 7.19
CA VAL A 49 6.57 -20.97 7.18
C VAL A 49 7.04 -22.43 7.05
N ARG A 50 6.35 -23.37 7.71
CA ARG A 50 6.65 -24.81 7.60
C ARG A 50 6.42 -25.34 6.19
N CYS A 51 5.38 -24.86 5.51
CA CYS A 51 5.11 -25.23 4.11
C CYS A 51 6.23 -24.72 3.19
N LEU A 52 6.57 -23.44 3.28
CA LEU A 52 7.70 -22.86 2.54
C LEU A 52 9.01 -23.62 2.79
N PHE A 53 9.26 -23.98 4.07
CA PHE A 53 10.45 -24.72 4.44
C PHE A 53 10.49 -26.10 3.79
N ARG A 54 9.44 -26.90 3.94
CA ARG A 54 9.38 -28.27 3.43
C ARG A 54 9.46 -28.35 1.90
N GLN A 55 8.75 -27.46 1.22
CA GLN A 55 8.64 -27.53 -0.24
C GLN A 55 9.84 -26.89 -0.96
N PHE A 56 10.47 -25.88 -0.36
CA PHE A 56 11.49 -25.10 -1.04
C PHE A 56 12.76 -24.88 -0.20
N LEU A 57 12.65 -24.24 0.97
CA LEU A 57 13.83 -23.71 1.69
C LEU A 57 14.80 -24.79 2.16
N SER A 58 14.30 -25.94 2.62
CA SER A 58 15.14 -27.08 3.05
C SER A 58 16.04 -27.66 1.95
N LYS A 59 15.68 -27.39 0.69
CA LYS A 59 16.47 -27.84 -0.47
C LYS A 59 17.47 -26.78 -0.95
N GLN A 60 17.32 -25.54 -0.52
CA GLN A 60 18.12 -24.40 -0.98
C GLN A 60 19.09 -23.87 0.08
N THR A 61 18.85 -24.16 1.35
CA THR A 61 19.68 -23.68 2.46
C THR A 61 19.92 -24.79 3.48
N ASP A 62 21.06 -24.73 4.17
CA ASP A 62 21.39 -25.65 5.28
C ASP A 62 20.75 -25.22 6.61
N ALA A 63 19.93 -24.15 6.59
CA ALA A 63 19.27 -23.62 7.78
C ALA A 63 18.12 -24.52 8.23
N SER A 64 17.93 -24.67 9.53
CA SER A 64 16.81 -25.40 10.08
C SER A 64 15.50 -24.58 10.02
N LEU A 65 14.35 -25.26 10.13
CA LEU A 65 13.05 -24.60 10.28
C LEU A 65 13.03 -23.61 11.47
N ASN A 66 13.68 -23.99 12.58
CA ASN A 66 13.76 -23.12 13.77
C ASN A 66 14.57 -21.85 13.51
N SER A 67 15.55 -21.88 12.60
CA SER A 67 16.30 -20.69 12.19
C SER A 67 15.40 -19.67 11.51
N TYR A 68 14.45 -20.12 10.68
CA TYR A 68 13.44 -19.24 10.06
C TYR A 68 12.47 -18.68 11.08
N TYR A 69 11.98 -19.48 12.03
CA TYR A 69 11.13 -18.97 13.11
C TYR A 69 11.85 -17.95 14.00
N ARG A 70 13.15 -18.15 14.28
CA ARG A 70 13.96 -17.17 15.01
C ARG A 70 14.17 -15.89 14.20
N ALA A 71 14.41 -15.98 12.89
CA ALA A 71 14.54 -14.82 12.03
C ALA A 71 13.23 -13.99 12.00
N LEU A 72 12.08 -14.67 11.94
CA LEU A 72 10.75 -14.05 11.99
C LEU A 72 10.35 -13.48 13.37
N GLY A 73 10.95 -13.95 14.44
CA GLY A 73 10.70 -13.45 15.80
C GLY A 73 11.79 -12.54 16.35
N ASN A 74 12.81 -12.21 15.55
CA ASN A 74 13.97 -11.46 16.00
C ASN A 74 13.69 -9.96 16.00
N GLY A 75 13.78 -9.31 17.16
CA GLY A 75 13.59 -7.87 17.31
C GLY A 75 14.65 -6.98 16.65
N LEU A 76 15.68 -7.53 15.97
CA LEU A 76 16.66 -6.77 15.21
C LEU A 76 16.08 -6.27 13.86
N VAL A 77 15.03 -6.91 13.35
CA VAL A 77 14.30 -6.45 12.16
C VAL A 77 12.95 -5.94 12.63
N THR A 78 12.83 -4.65 12.76
CA THR A 78 11.58 -4.02 13.16
C THR A 78 10.67 -3.85 11.95
N ASP A 79 9.36 -3.99 12.15
CA ASP A 79 8.38 -3.75 11.09
C ASP A 79 8.43 -2.31 10.58
N ALA A 80 8.75 -1.35 11.46
CA ALA A 80 8.98 0.04 11.08
C ALA A 80 10.15 0.17 10.08
N SER A 81 11.27 -0.54 10.29
CA SER A 81 12.39 -0.51 9.36
C SER A 81 12.06 -1.09 7.99
N ILE A 82 11.21 -2.11 7.93
CA ILE A 82 10.70 -2.68 6.67
C ILE A 82 9.84 -1.65 5.95
N ARG A 83 8.91 -1.01 6.66
CA ARG A 83 8.03 0.02 6.10
C ARG A 83 8.83 1.21 5.56
N GLN A 84 9.83 1.67 6.31
CA GLN A 84 10.72 2.75 5.88
C GLN A 84 11.54 2.38 4.64
N ALA A 85 12.09 1.16 4.60
CA ALA A 85 12.83 0.67 3.44
C ALA A 85 11.96 0.60 2.18
N LEU A 86 10.70 0.15 2.32
CA LEU A 86 9.72 0.15 1.21
C LEU A 86 9.37 1.56 0.76
N ALA A 87 9.15 2.49 1.68
CA ALA A 87 8.85 3.89 1.35
C ALA A 87 10.01 4.56 0.60
N LEU A 88 11.25 4.34 1.04
CA LEU A 88 12.44 4.82 0.35
C LEU A 88 12.55 4.27 -1.07
N ARG A 89 12.35 2.96 -1.25
CA ARG A 89 12.39 2.34 -2.58
C ARG A 89 11.26 2.82 -3.48
N ALA A 90 10.05 2.94 -2.94
CA ALA A 90 8.92 3.49 -3.66
C ALA A 90 9.19 4.93 -4.11
N LEU A 91 9.78 5.77 -3.25
CA LEU A 91 10.15 7.13 -3.61
C LEU A 91 11.23 7.19 -4.70
N ALA A 92 12.16 6.23 -4.70
CA ALA A 92 13.26 6.18 -5.67
C ALA A 92 12.81 5.93 -7.12
N ILE A 93 11.64 5.33 -7.34
CA ILE A 93 11.10 5.11 -8.69
C ILE A 93 10.39 6.34 -9.27
N VAL A 94 10.23 7.43 -8.52
CA VAL A 94 9.63 8.66 -9.06
C VAL A 94 10.59 9.29 -10.08
N PRO A 95 10.16 9.45 -11.36
CA PRO A 95 11.00 10.08 -12.36
C PRO A 95 11.32 11.54 -11.99
N GLU A 96 12.49 12.02 -12.41
CA GLU A 96 12.92 13.41 -12.18
C GLU A 96 11.86 14.43 -12.62
N ALA A 97 11.27 14.22 -13.80
CA ALA A 97 10.23 15.08 -14.36
C ALA A 97 8.96 15.16 -13.48
N LEU A 98 8.75 14.21 -12.57
CA LEU A 98 7.59 14.15 -11.67
C LEU A 98 7.96 14.46 -10.20
N ARG A 99 9.14 15.00 -9.94
CA ARG A 99 9.56 15.33 -8.56
C ARG A 99 8.67 16.36 -7.87
N GLN A 100 7.98 17.21 -8.63
CA GLN A 100 7.05 18.19 -8.09
C GLN A 100 5.63 17.66 -7.89
N GLU A 101 5.33 16.48 -8.44
CA GLU A 101 4.02 15.84 -8.22
C GLU A 101 3.88 15.38 -6.77
N PRO A 102 2.68 15.52 -6.17
CA PRO A 102 2.47 15.09 -4.81
C PRO A 102 2.55 13.57 -4.68
N ILE A 103 3.10 13.12 -3.57
CA ILE A 103 2.98 11.73 -3.13
C ILE A 103 1.66 11.58 -2.38
N LEU A 104 0.88 10.56 -2.75
CA LEU A 104 -0.38 10.31 -2.07
C LEU A 104 -0.20 9.18 -1.06
N LEU A 105 -0.62 9.41 0.17
CA LEU A 105 -0.70 8.39 1.22
C LEU A 105 -2.16 8.01 1.41
N SER A 106 -2.47 6.73 1.44
CA SER A 106 -3.80 6.23 1.77
C SER A 106 -3.76 5.42 3.06
N VAL A 107 -4.63 5.74 4.00
CA VAL A 107 -4.81 4.99 5.26
C VAL A 107 -6.18 4.34 5.25
N ASP A 108 -6.21 3.06 5.61
CA ASP A 108 -7.44 2.29 5.78
C ASP A 108 -7.16 1.08 6.67
N ASP A 109 -8.20 0.32 7.03
CA ASP A 109 -8.02 -0.91 7.77
C ASP A 109 -8.64 -2.11 7.04
N THR A 110 -8.10 -3.27 7.36
CA THR A 110 -8.61 -4.53 6.84
C THR A 110 -8.73 -5.55 7.96
N THR A 111 -9.69 -6.47 7.82
CA THR A 111 -9.93 -7.53 8.78
C THR A 111 -9.58 -8.89 8.19
N ILE A 112 -9.11 -9.80 9.05
CA ILE A 112 -8.77 -11.17 8.70
C ILE A 112 -9.46 -12.09 9.70
N ALA A 113 -10.40 -12.92 9.22
CA ALA A 113 -11.07 -13.91 10.05
C ALA A 113 -10.08 -14.97 10.56
N LYS A 114 -10.22 -15.35 11.82
CA LYS A 114 -9.43 -16.39 12.48
C LYS A 114 -10.30 -17.37 13.25
N TRP A 115 -9.95 -18.63 13.13
CA TRP A 115 -10.56 -19.72 13.86
C TRP A 115 -9.63 -20.17 14.99
N GLY A 116 -10.12 -20.17 16.21
CA GLY A 116 -9.36 -20.55 17.40
C GLY A 116 -9.09 -19.40 18.36
N LYS A 117 -8.81 -19.75 19.63
CA LYS A 117 -8.71 -18.82 20.75
C LYS A 117 -7.27 -18.44 21.15
N HIS A 118 -6.27 -19.00 20.46
CA HIS A 118 -4.86 -18.92 20.88
C HIS A 118 -4.01 -17.99 19.98
N PHE A 119 -4.62 -17.04 19.29
CA PHE A 119 -3.90 -16.00 18.58
C PHE A 119 -3.92 -14.71 19.41
N ASP A 120 -2.76 -14.12 19.63
CA ASP A 120 -2.67 -12.83 20.30
C ASP A 120 -3.40 -11.75 19.50
N GLY A 121 -4.18 -10.91 20.19
CA GLY A 121 -4.90 -9.81 19.57
C GLY A 121 -6.15 -10.22 18.78
N VAL A 122 -6.58 -11.48 18.83
CA VAL A 122 -7.85 -11.90 18.24
C VAL A 122 -9.02 -11.28 19.02
N GLY A 123 -9.98 -10.72 18.31
CA GLY A 123 -11.17 -10.10 18.89
C GLY A 123 -12.42 -10.37 18.10
N ILE A 124 -13.56 -10.01 18.66
CA ILE A 124 -14.84 -10.03 17.97
C ILE A 124 -14.96 -8.78 17.12
N LEU A 125 -15.06 -8.95 15.80
CA LEU A 125 -15.13 -7.88 14.82
C LEU A 125 -16.50 -7.89 14.15
N TYR A 126 -17.02 -6.68 13.84
CA TYR A 126 -18.25 -6.54 13.08
C TYR A 126 -17.99 -6.84 11.59
N ASP A 127 -18.87 -7.63 10.98
CA ASP A 127 -18.79 -7.98 9.56
C ASP A 127 -19.53 -6.95 8.69
N HIS A 128 -18.79 -5.95 8.24
CA HIS A 128 -19.32 -4.90 7.37
C HIS A 128 -19.82 -5.43 6.00
N ALA A 129 -19.37 -6.60 5.55
CA ALA A 129 -19.76 -7.16 4.26
C ALA A 129 -21.19 -7.69 4.24
N LYS A 130 -21.72 -8.11 5.38
CA LYS A 130 -23.07 -8.66 5.47
C LYS A 130 -24.18 -7.62 5.56
N HIS A 131 -23.86 -6.37 5.90
CA HIS A 131 -24.79 -5.24 6.00
C HIS A 131 -26.06 -5.48 6.86
N ASP A 132 -26.08 -6.52 7.70
CA ASP A 132 -27.23 -6.93 8.52
C ASP A 132 -27.25 -6.32 9.92
N GLY A 133 -26.20 -5.58 10.28
CA GLY A 133 -26.04 -4.92 11.59
C GLY A 133 -25.86 -5.88 12.78
N ARG A 134 -25.78 -7.20 12.54
CA ARG A 134 -25.77 -8.24 13.58
C ARG A 134 -24.66 -9.27 13.41
N SER A 135 -23.98 -9.31 12.27
CA SER A 135 -22.96 -10.31 12.00
C SER A 135 -21.62 -9.92 12.59
N TYR A 136 -21.05 -10.81 13.38
CA TYR A 136 -19.75 -10.69 14.00
C TYR A 136 -18.92 -11.93 13.69
N PHE A 137 -17.61 -11.78 13.66
CA PHE A 137 -16.66 -12.89 13.51
C PHE A 137 -15.42 -12.68 14.37
N ASN A 138 -14.74 -13.76 14.71
CA ASN A 138 -13.43 -13.69 15.37
C ASN A 138 -12.35 -13.39 14.35
N GLY A 139 -11.48 -12.43 14.62
CA GLY A 139 -10.44 -12.08 13.69
C GLY A 139 -9.48 -11.03 14.21
N HIS A 140 -8.56 -10.65 13.34
CA HIS A 140 -7.66 -9.53 13.54
C HIS A 140 -8.05 -8.36 12.66
N ALA A 141 -7.88 -7.14 13.17
CA ALA A 141 -7.96 -5.91 12.40
C ALA A 141 -6.56 -5.31 12.26
N PHE A 142 -6.23 -4.85 11.08
CA PHE A 142 -4.94 -4.22 10.78
C PHE A 142 -5.17 -2.87 10.12
N VAL A 143 -4.53 -1.83 10.65
CA VAL A 143 -4.43 -0.54 9.96
C VAL A 143 -3.23 -0.60 9.02
N SER A 144 -3.37 -0.07 7.83
CA SER A 144 -2.30 -0.06 6.83
C SER A 144 -2.12 1.29 6.18
N LEU A 145 -0.93 1.46 5.59
CA LEU A 145 -0.55 2.61 4.80
C LEU A 145 -0.17 2.15 3.39
N THR A 146 -0.71 2.83 2.39
CA THR A 146 -0.33 2.68 0.97
C THR A 146 0.20 4.01 0.45
N MET A 147 1.29 3.96 -0.30
CA MET A 147 1.93 5.11 -0.92
C MET A 147 1.72 5.05 -2.43
N SER A 148 0.98 5.99 -3.00
CA SER A 148 0.74 6.07 -4.44
C SER A 148 1.75 7.00 -5.08
N ILE A 149 2.58 6.42 -5.95
CA ILE A 149 3.76 7.02 -6.57
C ILE A 149 3.44 7.43 -8.00
N PRO A 150 3.67 8.69 -8.39
CA PRO A 150 3.50 9.12 -9.77
C PRO A 150 4.62 8.55 -10.64
N VAL A 151 4.26 7.93 -11.76
CA VAL A 151 5.17 7.39 -12.77
C VAL A 151 4.71 7.80 -14.16
N ILE A 152 5.63 7.82 -15.13
CA ILE A 152 5.32 8.06 -16.52
C ILE A 152 4.88 6.75 -17.17
N HIS A 153 3.71 6.77 -17.77
CA HIS A 153 3.14 5.69 -18.56
C HIS A 153 2.88 6.20 -20.00
N GLU A 154 3.28 5.44 -20.99
CA GLU A 154 3.00 5.75 -22.39
C GLU A 154 1.67 5.13 -22.81
N ASN A 155 0.73 5.95 -23.21
CA ASN A 155 -0.54 5.52 -23.76
C ASN A 155 -0.72 6.09 -25.16
N ALA A 156 -0.78 5.20 -26.16
CA ALA A 156 -0.89 5.57 -27.58
C ALA A 156 0.18 6.60 -28.02
N GLY A 157 1.42 6.45 -27.55
CA GLY A 157 2.54 7.34 -27.88
C GLY A 157 2.52 8.70 -27.17
N LYS A 158 1.64 8.88 -26.17
CA LYS A 158 1.60 10.09 -25.34
C LYS A 158 1.95 9.77 -23.90
N PRO A 159 2.88 10.51 -23.27
CA PRO A 159 3.18 10.32 -21.85
C PRO A 159 1.99 10.76 -20.99
N GLN A 160 1.62 9.93 -20.04
CA GLN A 160 0.58 10.20 -19.04
C GLN A 160 1.11 9.90 -17.64
N ILE A 161 0.59 10.60 -16.64
CA ILE A 161 0.88 10.28 -15.26
C ILE A 161 -0.03 9.14 -14.81
N ARG A 162 0.58 8.07 -14.34
CA ARG A 162 -0.07 6.97 -13.65
C ARG A 162 0.43 6.92 -12.21
N HIS A 163 -0.42 6.48 -11.29
CA HIS A 163 -0.01 6.26 -9.90
C HIS A 163 0.09 4.77 -9.61
N VAL A 164 1.24 4.35 -9.08
CA VAL A 164 1.48 2.99 -8.61
C VAL A 164 1.23 2.96 -7.11
N ALA A 165 0.20 2.23 -6.70
CA ALA A 165 -0.16 2.09 -5.28
C ALA A 165 0.71 1.01 -4.62
N VAL A 166 1.75 1.42 -3.90
CA VAL A 166 2.70 0.55 -3.19
C VAL A 166 2.25 0.40 -1.74
N PRO A 167 1.90 -0.80 -1.27
CA PRO A 167 1.53 -1.01 0.13
C PRO A 167 2.78 -0.96 1.00
N ILE A 168 2.78 -0.08 1.99
CA ILE A 168 3.94 0.16 2.87
C ILE A 168 3.96 -0.82 4.04
N GLY A 169 2.81 -1.11 4.64
CA GLY A 169 2.74 -2.12 5.70
C GLY A 169 1.51 -2.04 6.58
N TYR A 170 1.52 -2.88 7.59
CA TYR A 170 0.41 -3.15 8.50
C TYR A 170 0.82 -3.02 9.97
N VAL A 171 -0.10 -2.57 10.81
CA VAL A 171 -0.03 -2.62 12.26
C VAL A 171 -1.33 -3.19 12.80
N MET A 172 -1.25 -4.17 13.71
CA MET A 172 -2.41 -4.82 14.32
C MET A 172 -3.12 -3.87 15.28
N SER A 173 -4.42 -3.72 15.12
CA SER A 173 -5.30 -3.10 16.10
C SER A 173 -5.86 -4.18 17.03
N ASN A 174 -5.36 -4.23 18.26
CA ASN A 174 -5.76 -5.22 19.27
C ASN A 174 -6.78 -4.68 20.30
N GLY A 175 -7.32 -3.49 20.04
CA GLY A 175 -8.26 -2.82 20.97
C GLY A 175 -7.61 -1.97 22.06
N GLU A 176 -6.32 -2.14 22.35
CA GLU A 176 -5.58 -1.31 23.34
C GLU A 176 -5.20 0.04 22.74
N THR A 177 -4.79 0.05 21.48
CA THR A 177 -4.44 1.26 20.74
C THR A 177 -5.50 1.53 19.68
N SER A 178 -5.99 2.77 19.61
CA SER A 178 -7.00 3.15 18.63
C SER A 178 -6.44 3.06 17.20
N LYS A 179 -7.29 2.72 16.23
CA LYS A 179 -6.90 2.74 14.81
C LYS A 179 -6.41 4.12 14.35
N LEU A 180 -6.91 5.20 14.98
CA LEU A 180 -6.48 6.57 14.68
C LEU A 180 -5.05 6.81 15.17
N THR A 181 -4.75 6.37 16.39
CA THR A 181 -3.39 6.45 16.95
C THR A 181 -2.40 5.64 16.11
N ILE A 182 -2.80 4.43 15.66
CA ILE A 182 -1.98 3.61 14.78
C ILE A 182 -1.75 4.32 13.43
N ALA A 183 -2.79 4.96 12.87
CA ALA A 183 -2.65 5.73 11.63
C ALA A 183 -1.65 6.89 11.79
N CYS A 184 -1.68 7.59 12.95
CA CYS A 184 -0.69 8.62 13.27
C CYS A 184 0.73 8.05 13.35
N GLN A 185 0.92 6.90 14.03
CA GLN A 185 2.21 6.23 14.11
C GLN A 185 2.77 5.84 12.74
N LEU A 186 1.92 5.31 11.85
CA LEU A 186 2.33 4.98 10.48
C LEU A 186 2.75 6.22 9.68
N LEU A 187 2.10 7.36 9.90
CA LEU A 187 2.53 8.65 9.31
C LEU A 187 3.88 9.09 9.87
N ASP A 188 4.07 9.02 11.20
CA ASP A 188 5.33 9.40 11.85
C ASP A 188 6.53 8.60 11.35
N GLU A 189 6.32 7.35 10.93
CA GLU A 189 7.37 6.50 10.37
C GLU A 189 7.79 6.91 8.95
N VAL A 190 6.88 7.44 8.12
CA VAL A 190 7.16 7.72 6.70
C VAL A 190 7.33 9.20 6.38
N MET A 191 6.73 10.11 7.16
CA MET A 191 6.80 11.54 6.88
C MET A 191 8.23 12.11 6.87
N PRO A 192 9.18 11.66 7.73
CA PRO A 192 10.58 12.09 7.63
C PRO A 192 11.24 11.76 6.28
N ILE A 193 10.83 10.66 5.63
CA ILE A 193 11.34 10.27 4.31
C ILE A 193 10.77 11.18 3.22
N LEU A 194 9.61 11.79 3.46
CA LEU A 194 8.88 12.64 2.52
C LEU A 194 9.04 14.13 2.80
N GLU A 195 10.01 14.53 3.63
CA GLU A 195 10.19 15.92 4.08
C GLU A 195 10.26 16.93 2.93
N THR A 196 10.93 16.57 1.84
CA THR A 196 11.13 17.44 0.65
C THR A 196 10.00 17.32 -0.39
N ARG A 197 8.95 16.56 -0.12
CA ARG A 197 7.86 16.27 -1.06
C ARG A 197 6.56 16.88 -0.58
N GLN A 198 5.72 17.33 -1.51
CA GLN A 198 4.32 17.57 -1.20
C GLN A 198 3.62 16.23 -0.99
N VAL A 199 2.87 16.11 0.10
CA VAL A 199 2.16 14.89 0.48
C VAL A 199 0.67 15.18 0.63
N ILE A 200 -0.16 14.26 0.15
CA ILE A 200 -1.60 14.32 0.33
C ILE A 200 -2.07 13.03 0.97
N LEU A 201 -2.66 13.12 2.15
CA LEU A 201 -3.25 11.99 2.85
C LEU A 201 -4.71 11.79 2.44
N LEU A 202 -5.04 10.55 2.06
CA LEU A 202 -6.35 10.12 1.61
C LEU A 202 -6.93 9.08 2.58
N PHE A 203 -8.15 9.27 3.03
CA PHE A 203 -8.86 8.28 3.87
C PHE A 203 -10.38 8.43 3.77
N ASP A 204 -11.07 7.42 4.24
CA ASP A 204 -12.53 7.37 4.24
C ASP A 204 -13.16 8.16 5.42
N SER A 205 -14.47 8.13 5.49
CA SER A 205 -15.23 8.88 6.52
C SER A 205 -15.04 8.36 7.95
N TRP A 206 -14.58 7.11 8.12
CA TRP A 206 -14.34 6.56 9.44
C TRP A 206 -13.10 7.21 10.09
N TYR A 207 -12.07 7.45 9.28
CA TYR A 207 -10.82 8.12 9.68
C TYR A 207 -10.94 9.64 9.74
N ALA A 208 -12.02 10.24 9.23
CA ALA A 208 -12.24 11.69 9.24
C ALA A 208 -12.55 12.23 10.66
N LYS A 209 -11.63 12.03 11.58
CA LYS A 209 -11.69 12.46 12.98
C LYS A 209 -10.65 13.51 13.27
N ARG A 210 -10.99 14.41 14.23
CA ARG A 210 -10.12 15.52 14.63
C ARG A 210 -8.71 15.05 15.02
N GLU A 211 -8.57 13.91 15.70
CA GLU A 211 -7.30 13.35 16.14
C GLU A 211 -6.34 13.17 14.96
N LEU A 212 -6.71 12.35 13.98
CA LEU A 212 -5.87 12.10 12.79
C LEU A 212 -5.67 13.38 11.95
N LEU A 213 -6.73 14.19 11.77
CA LEU A 213 -6.65 15.41 10.99
C LEU A 213 -5.67 16.43 11.58
N MET A 214 -5.72 16.66 12.90
CA MET A 214 -4.81 17.60 13.54
C MET A 214 -3.39 17.10 13.57
N HIS A 215 -3.18 15.80 13.75
CA HIS A 215 -1.87 15.19 13.67
C HIS A 215 -1.29 15.28 12.25
N ALA A 216 -2.04 14.89 11.23
CA ALA A 216 -1.60 15.00 9.84
C ALA A 216 -1.24 16.43 9.45
N LEU A 217 -2.07 17.40 9.85
CA LEU A 217 -1.87 18.82 9.53
C LEU A 217 -0.83 19.52 10.43
N SER A 218 -0.17 18.81 11.34
CA SER A 218 1.05 19.31 12.02
C SER A 218 2.28 19.26 11.12
N TYR A 219 2.29 18.41 10.10
CA TYR A 219 3.33 18.38 9.09
C TYR A 219 3.11 19.50 8.06
N PRO A 220 4.10 20.38 7.82
CA PRO A 220 3.93 21.54 6.95
C PRO A 220 3.74 21.18 5.46
N ASN A 221 4.25 20.04 5.04
CA ASN A 221 4.22 19.55 3.67
C ASN A 221 3.07 18.53 3.42
N LEU A 222 2.17 18.30 4.42
CA LEU A 222 1.08 17.33 4.30
C LEU A 222 -0.28 18.03 4.23
N ASN A 223 -1.02 17.72 3.18
CA ASN A 223 -2.41 18.08 2.99
C ASN A 223 -3.31 16.86 3.13
N VAL A 224 -4.61 17.10 3.27
CA VAL A 224 -5.60 16.03 3.44
C VAL A 224 -6.72 16.17 2.42
N ILE A 225 -7.14 15.04 1.84
CA ILE A 225 -8.41 14.91 1.12
C ILE A 225 -9.13 13.70 1.69
N CYS A 226 -10.33 13.91 2.22
CA CYS A 226 -11.09 12.82 2.86
C CYS A 226 -12.56 12.86 2.51
N ASN A 227 -13.19 11.69 2.50
CA ASN A 227 -14.63 11.58 2.60
C ASN A 227 -15.04 11.91 4.05
N ALA A 228 -16.21 12.50 4.23
CA ALA A 228 -16.76 12.81 5.54
C ALA A 228 -18.18 12.25 5.70
N ARG A 229 -18.60 12.06 6.93
CA ARG A 229 -19.97 11.66 7.22
C ARG A 229 -20.94 12.78 6.81
N ARG A 230 -22.11 12.40 6.32
CA ARG A 230 -23.16 13.36 5.87
C ARG A 230 -23.63 14.29 6.98
N ASP A 231 -23.58 13.85 8.23
CA ASP A 231 -23.98 14.59 9.42
C ASP A 231 -22.89 15.53 9.95
N THR A 232 -21.70 15.53 9.31
CA THR A 232 -20.62 16.44 9.71
C THR A 232 -21.06 17.89 9.57
N ALA A 233 -20.96 18.64 10.68
CA ALA A 233 -21.35 20.04 10.69
C ALA A 233 -20.39 20.89 9.86
N ILE A 234 -20.93 21.58 8.85
CA ILE A 234 -20.22 22.54 8.01
C ILE A 234 -20.85 23.94 8.18
N PHE A 235 -20.00 24.95 8.08
CA PHE A 235 -20.41 26.35 8.33
C PHE A 235 -19.83 27.24 7.23
N GLU A 236 -20.58 28.30 6.90
CA GLU A 236 -20.03 29.40 6.10
C GLU A 236 -18.83 30.02 6.81
N LEU A 237 -18.03 30.77 6.07
CA LEU A 237 -17.00 31.60 6.66
C LEU A 237 -17.68 32.69 7.53
N PRO A 238 -17.11 33.03 8.68
CA PRO A 238 -17.66 34.08 9.50
C PRO A 238 -17.59 35.42 8.74
N THR A 239 -18.66 36.18 8.76
CA THR A 239 -18.69 37.57 8.27
C THR A 239 -17.93 38.47 9.25
N SER A 240 -17.21 39.45 8.71
CA SER A 240 -16.52 40.45 9.53
C SER A 240 -17.51 41.15 10.46
N THR A 241 -17.16 41.21 11.73
CA THR A 241 -17.93 41.93 12.76
C THR A 241 -17.21 43.21 13.18
N ALA A 242 -16.56 43.87 12.23
CA ALA A 242 -15.88 45.14 12.50
C ALA A 242 -16.86 46.09 13.23
N GLY A 243 -16.46 46.62 14.41
CA GLY A 243 -17.26 47.51 15.24
C GLY A 243 -18.19 46.86 16.27
N ARG A 244 -18.34 45.53 16.33
CA ARG A 244 -19.12 44.85 17.40
C ARG A 244 -18.23 44.50 18.60
N ARG A 245 -18.76 44.76 19.81
CA ARG A 245 -18.12 44.32 21.06
C ARG A 245 -18.22 42.81 21.20
N GLY A 246 -17.16 42.17 21.72
CA GLY A 246 -17.11 40.73 21.99
C GLY A 246 -16.15 39.99 21.10
N ARG A 247 -15.99 38.66 21.38
CA ARG A 247 -15.12 37.76 20.59
C ARG A 247 -15.71 37.58 19.19
N PRO A 248 -14.93 37.78 18.12
CA PRO A 248 -15.38 37.52 16.76
C PRO A 248 -15.94 36.08 16.59
N PRO A 249 -17.03 35.91 15.84
CA PRO A 249 -17.60 34.58 15.61
C PRO A 249 -16.58 33.68 14.87
N LYS A 250 -16.42 32.46 15.36
CA LYS A 250 -15.51 31.47 14.77
C LYS A 250 -16.12 30.81 13.54
N TYR A 251 -17.42 30.69 13.45
CA TYR A 251 -18.20 30.04 12.42
C TYR A 251 -19.32 30.96 11.95
N GLY A 252 -19.61 30.92 10.65
CA GLY A 252 -20.80 31.55 10.07
C GLY A 252 -22.05 30.67 10.22
N ARG A 253 -23.05 30.84 9.34
CA ARG A 253 -24.27 30.04 9.30
C ARG A 253 -23.96 28.55 9.07
N ARG A 254 -24.67 27.67 9.78
CA ARG A 254 -24.59 26.22 9.51
C ARG A 254 -25.22 25.91 8.15
N LEU A 255 -24.55 25.08 7.36
CA LEU A 255 -25.00 24.61 6.04
C LEU A 255 -25.46 23.17 6.13
N LYS A 256 -26.48 22.82 5.34
CA LYS A 256 -26.89 21.43 5.08
C LYS A 256 -26.58 21.07 3.64
N LEU A 257 -26.39 19.78 3.35
CA LEU A 257 -25.96 19.30 2.02
C LEU A 257 -27.00 19.49 0.92
N ASP A 258 -28.26 19.71 1.28
CA ASP A 258 -29.41 19.96 0.41
C ASP A 258 -29.77 21.45 0.28
N GLU A 259 -29.07 22.33 1.00
CA GLU A 259 -29.29 23.78 0.92
C GLU A 259 -28.45 24.40 -0.22
N SER A 260 -29.01 25.47 -0.84
CA SER A 260 -28.21 26.34 -1.74
C SER A 260 -26.87 26.65 -1.14
N PRO A 261 -25.92 27.04 -1.35
CA PRO A 261 -24.49 27.08 -1.52
C PRO A 261 -23.76 25.69 -1.59
N VAL A 262 -24.37 24.61 -1.20
CA VAL A 262 -23.74 23.26 -1.24
C VAL A 262 -24.64 22.20 -1.87
N ALA A 263 -25.82 22.58 -2.38
CA ALA A 263 -26.69 21.69 -3.12
C ALA A 263 -26.20 21.50 -4.57
N PRO A 264 -25.72 20.33 -4.98
CA PRO A 264 -25.11 20.11 -6.30
C PRO A 264 -26.06 20.40 -7.47
N GLU A 265 -27.34 20.24 -7.31
CA GLU A 265 -28.36 20.51 -8.32
C GLU A 265 -28.42 22.00 -8.73
N ASN A 266 -27.94 22.88 -7.88
CA ASN A 266 -27.85 24.33 -8.14
C ASN A 266 -26.56 24.73 -8.88
N TYR A 267 -25.66 23.76 -9.13
CA TYR A 267 -24.37 23.98 -9.77
C TYR A 267 -24.24 23.04 -10.98
N SER A 268 -23.99 23.59 -12.13
CA SER A 268 -23.96 22.85 -13.41
C SER A 268 -22.66 22.08 -13.70
N PHE A 269 -21.84 21.77 -12.70
CA PHE A 269 -20.60 21.05 -12.93
C PHE A 269 -20.80 19.54 -12.86
N LYS A 270 -20.49 18.84 -13.95
CA LYS A 270 -20.51 17.37 -14.04
C LYS A 270 -19.07 16.82 -14.09
N MET A 271 -18.78 15.86 -13.24
CA MET A 271 -17.52 15.12 -13.22
C MET A 271 -17.79 13.63 -13.03
N ASP A 272 -17.33 12.81 -13.99
CA ASP A 272 -17.43 11.35 -13.94
C ASP A 272 -18.84 10.82 -13.61
N GLY A 273 -19.88 11.46 -14.14
CA GLY A 273 -21.27 11.09 -13.97
C GLY A 273 -21.93 11.62 -12.67
N TYR A 274 -21.23 12.44 -11.89
CA TYR A 274 -21.76 13.11 -10.71
C TYR A 274 -21.97 14.60 -10.98
N LEU A 275 -23.01 15.18 -10.37
CA LEU A 275 -23.08 16.63 -10.18
C LEU A 275 -22.24 16.99 -8.97
N VAL A 276 -21.49 18.06 -9.04
CA VAL A 276 -20.55 18.46 -7.98
C VAL A 276 -20.73 19.94 -7.63
N ALA A 277 -20.84 20.22 -6.35
CA ALA A 277 -20.75 21.57 -5.80
C ALA A 277 -19.45 21.72 -5.01
N HIS A 278 -18.90 22.93 -5.01
CA HIS A 278 -17.71 23.29 -4.25
C HIS A 278 -17.94 24.57 -3.47
N ARG A 279 -17.45 24.61 -2.24
CA ARG A 279 -17.42 25.81 -1.41
C ARG A 279 -16.30 25.79 -0.39
N LEU A 280 -15.77 26.97 -0.05
CA LEU A 280 -14.92 27.15 1.12
C LEU A 280 -15.80 27.18 2.37
N VAL A 281 -15.46 26.38 3.36
CA VAL A 281 -16.22 26.22 4.59
C VAL A 281 -15.31 26.14 5.82
N LYS A 282 -15.92 26.30 7.00
CA LYS A 282 -15.33 25.89 8.27
C LYS A 282 -16.06 24.68 8.84
N THR A 283 -15.30 23.82 9.53
CA THR A 283 -15.84 22.68 10.25
C THR A 283 -15.04 22.40 11.50
N ARG A 284 -15.68 21.87 12.54
CA ARG A 284 -15.05 21.65 13.85
C ARG A 284 -13.90 20.64 13.80
N ILE A 285 -13.94 19.68 12.88
CA ILE A 285 -12.92 18.62 12.79
C ILE A 285 -11.57 19.14 12.27
N PHE A 286 -11.55 20.26 11.53
CA PHE A 286 -10.32 20.92 11.05
C PHE A 286 -9.87 22.11 11.92
N GLY A 287 -10.46 22.30 13.11
CA GLY A 287 -10.11 23.39 14.00
C GLY A 287 -10.45 24.76 13.42
N ASP A 288 -9.45 25.65 13.34
CA ASP A 288 -9.65 27.01 12.83
C ASP A 288 -9.38 27.15 11.33
N ARG A 289 -9.01 26.07 10.67
CA ARG A 289 -8.68 26.08 9.23
C ARG A 289 -9.95 26.24 8.38
N THR A 290 -9.81 27.00 7.31
CA THR A 290 -10.78 26.99 6.20
C THR A 290 -10.42 25.84 5.27
N VAL A 291 -11.42 25.11 4.80
CA VAL A 291 -11.23 23.95 3.93
C VAL A 291 -12.17 23.98 2.74
N HIS A 292 -11.77 23.35 1.66
CA HIS A 292 -12.63 23.13 0.50
C HIS A 292 -13.59 21.98 0.81
N ALA A 293 -14.89 22.24 0.72
CA ALA A 293 -15.93 21.23 0.79
C ALA A 293 -16.45 20.93 -0.62
N TYR A 294 -16.58 19.67 -0.93
CA TYR A 294 -17.17 19.18 -2.16
C TYR A 294 -18.36 18.30 -1.82
N VAL A 295 -19.49 18.58 -2.43
CA VAL A 295 -20.68 17.74 -2.33
C VAL A 295 -20.93 17.12 -3.70
N THR A 296 -20.99 15.80 -3.76
CA THR A 296 -21.29 15.08 -5.01
C THR A 296 -22.70 14.51 -4.93
N LEU A 297 -23.42 14.56 -6.04
CA LEU A 297 -24.75 13.96 -6.23
C LEU A 297 -24.67 12.92 -7.34
N SER A 298 -24.97 11.67 -7.01
CA SER A 298 -25.05 10.57 -7.97
C SER A 298 -26.38 10.60 -8.74
N LYS A 299 -26.45 9.86 -9.85
CA LYS A 299 -27.69 9.64 -10.60
C LYS A 299 -28.81 9.02 -9.74
N SER A 300 -28.46 8.24 -8.71
CA SER A 300 -29.38 7.64 -7.75
C SER A 300 -29.81 8.59 -6.62
N GLY A 301 -29.43 9.86 -6.66
CA GLY A 301 -29.76 10.85 -5.61
C GLY A 301 -28.87 10.78 -4.36
N SER A 302 -27.86 9.90 -4.32
CA SER A 302 -26.96 9.80 -3.17
C SER A 302 -25.97 10.97 -3.13
N ARG A 303 -25.90 11.66 -1.98
CA ARG A 303 -24.95 12.73 -1.72
C ARG A 303 -23.77 12.23 -0.90
N ARG A 304 -22.56 12.68 -1.24
CA ARG A 304 -21.34 12.46 -0.45
C ARG A 304 -20.64 13.78 -0.20
N LEU A 305 -20.05 13.92 0.99
CA LEU A 305 -19.30 15.10 1.41
C LEU A 305 -17.82 14.75 1.45
N PHE A 306 -17.00 15.61 0.84
CA PHE A 306 -15.55 15.52 0.89
C PHE A 306 -14.96 16.83 1.38
N PHE A 307 -13.83 16.72 2.09
CA PHE A 307 -13.02 17.88 2.47
C PHE A 307 -11.63 17.78 1.86
N SER A 308 -11.07 18.95 1.54
CA SER A 308 -9.70 19.07 1.10
C SER A 308 -9.06 20.29 1.75
N THR A 309 -7.84 20.13 2.25
CA THR A 309 -6.97 21.25 2.64
C THR A 309 -6.07 21.71 1.50
N VAL A 310 -6.03 20.94 0.42
CA VAL A 310 -5.27 21.27 -0.78
C VAL A 310 -5.91 22.48 -1.45
N ASP A 311 -5.12 23.54 -1.68
CA ASP A 311 -5.52 24.58 -2.62
C ASP A 311 -5.43 24.04 -4.06
N PRO A 312 -6.57 23.89 -4.76
CA PRO A 312 -6.55 23.34 -6.11
C PRO A 312 -5.69 24.15 -7.09
N MET A 313 -5.55 25.44 -6.86
CA MET A 313 -4.79 26.35 -7.74
C MET A 313 -3.28 26.26 -7.50
N ALA A 314 -2.86 25.81 -6.30
CA ALA A 314 -1.48 25.61 -5.93
C ALA A 314 -0.94 24.22 -6.28
N LEU A 315 -1.79 23.30 -6.74
CA LEU A 315 -1.35 21.97 -7.18
C LEU A 315 -0.44 22.13 -8.41
N HIS A 316 0.80 21.67 -8.28
CA HIS A 316 1.71 21.60 -9.40
C HIS A 316 1.17 20.53 -10.39
N MET A 317 0.98 20.95 -11.64
CA MET A 317 0.52 20.08 -12.71
C MET A 317 1.67 19.85 -13.67
N SER A 318 2.07 18.61 -13.82
CA SER A 318 3.18 18.25 -14.69
C SER A 318 2.78 18.15 -16.18
N ILE A 319 3.75 17.87 -16.98
CA ILE A 319 3.88 17.85 -18.46
C ILE A 319 2.59 17.56 -19.27
N ALA A 320 1.73 16.63 -18.83
CA ALA A 320 0.54 16.24 -19.62
C ALA A 320 -0.57 17.32 -19.69
N TRP A 321 -0.58 18.26 -18.72
CA TRP A 321 -1.55 19.36 -18.67
C TRP A 321 -0.99 20.65 -19.29
N GLN A 322 0.33 20.83 -19.32
CA GLN A 322 0.95 22.03 -19.88
C GLN A 322 0.84 22.10 -21.40
N GLU A 323 0.70 20.96 -22.08
CA GLU A 323 0.67 20.90 -23.55
C GLU A 323 -0.69 21.19 -24.19
N SER A 324 -1.80 21.07 -23.47
CA SER A 324 -3.12 21.34 -24.04
C SER A 324 -3.58 22.78 -23.82
N LYS A 325 -3.15 23.67 -24.70
CA LYS A 325 -3.55 25.09 -24.75
C LYS A 325 -5.08 25.28 -24.81
N ALA A 326 -5.82 24.28 -25.30
CA ALA A 326 -7.28 24.27 -25.38
C ALA A 326 -8.00 24.08 -24.03
N LEU A 327 -7.28 23.67 -22.99
CA LEU A 327 -7.81 23.47 -21.64
C LEU A 327 -7.67 24.70 -20.73
N ARG A 328 -6.97 25.76 -21.15
CA ARG A 328 -6.68 26.92 -20.28
C ARG A 328 -7.94 27.70 -19.87
N ASP A 329 -8.93 27.83 -20.70
CA ASP A 329 -10.19 28.52 -20.35
C ASP A 329 -11.19 27.63 -19.61
N THR A 330 -11.10 26.31 -19.79
CA THR A 330 -11.84 25.31 -19.03
C THR A 330 -11.06 24.90 -17.75
N SER A 331 -9.78 25.24 -17.67
CA SER A 331 -8.81 24.69 -16.71
C SER A 331 -9.09 25.15 -15.28
N SER A 332 -9.51 26.40 -15.04
CA SER A 332 -9.74 26.87 -13.67
C SER A 332 -10.89 26.10 -12.96
N ARG A 333 -11.96 25.78 -13.70
CA ARG A 333 -13.07 24.97 -13.14
C ARG A 333 -12.64 23.51 -12.94
N LEU A 334 -11.94 22.91 -13.89
CA LEU A 334 -11.42 21.54 -13.75
C LEU A 334 -10.43 21.45 -12.58
N MET A 335 -9.55 22.43 -12.42
CA MET A 335 -8.61 22.48 -11.30
C MET A 335 -9.31 22.52 -9.95
N THR A 336 -10.38 23.29 -9.81
CA THR A 336 -11.16 23.35 -8.57
C THR A 336 -11.61 21.96 -8.09
N PHE A 337 -11.92 21.05 -9.02
CA PHE A 337 -12.39 19.70 -8.70
C PHE A 337 -11.32 18.62 -8.77
N TYR A 338 -10.09 18.98 -9.09
CA TYR A 338 -8.97 18.02 -9.17
C TYR A 338 -8.72 17.23 -7.90
N PRO A 339 -8.88 17.78 -6.66
CA PRO A 339 -8.79 17.01 -5.44
C PRO A 339 -9.71 15.77 -5.40
N LEU A 340 -10.88 15.82 -6.02
CA LEU A 340 -11.76 14.64 -6.12
C LEU A 340 -11.20 13.55 -7.05
N LYS A 341 -10.45 13.93 -8.09
CA LYS A 341 -9.72 12.95 -8.93
C LYS A 341 -8.61 12.29 -8.15
N LEU A 342 -7.85 13.05 -7.37
CA LEU A 342 -6.81 12.49 -6.49
C LEU A 342 -7.42 11.56 -5.44
N TYR A 343 -8.58 11.92 -4.88
CA TYR A 343 -9.25 11.05 -3.90
C TYR A 343 -9.61 9.66 -4.46
N LYS A 344 -9.90 9.53 -5.74
CA LYS A 344 -10.16 8.22 -6.36
C LYS A 344 -8.98 7.27 -6.26
N LEU A 345 -7.75 7.80 -6.20
CA LEU A 345 -6.54 7.00 -6.07
C LEU A 345 -6.42 6.31 -4.71
N ARG A 346 -7.23 6.72 -3.70
CA ARG A 346 -7.40 5.99 -2.44
C ARG A 346 -7.78 4.52 -2.68
N TRP A 347 -8.55 4.23 -3.74
CA TRP A 347 -8.95 2.87 -4.08
C TRP A 347 -7.77 1.90 -4.25
N GLY A 348 -6.57 2.41 -4.51
CA GLY A 348 -5.35 1.60 -4.59
C GLY A 348 -5.07 0.77 -3.34
N ILE A 349 -5.47 1.23 -2.13
CA ILE A 349 -5.31 0.46 -0.89
C ILE A 349 -6.24 -0.76 -0.85
N GLU A 350 -7.48 -0.62 -1.34
CA GLU A 350 -8.45 -1.71 -1.41
C GLU A 350 -8.02 -2.76 -2.45
N THR A 351 -7.47 -2.32 -3.58
CA THR A 351 -6.85 -3.21 -4.58
C THR A 351 -5.69 -4.00 -3.97
N ASN A 352 -4.83 -3.35 -3.16
CA ASN A 352 -3.75 -4.04 -2.44
C ASN A 352 -4.28 -5.11 -1.50
N TYR A 353 -5.35 -4.84 -0.75
CA TYR A 353 -5.98 -5.84 0.13
C TYR A 353 -6.51 -7.03 -0.65
N TYR A 354 -7.19 -6.77 -1.76
CA TYR A 354 -7.69 -7.83 -2.63
C TYR A 354 -6.56 -8.70 -3.16
N GLU A 355 -5.54 -8.10 -3.79
CA GLU A 355 -4.41 -8.81 -4.36
C GLU A 355 -3.68 -9.66 -3.32
N GLN A 356 -3.43 -9.11 -2.13
CA GLN A 356 -2.69 -9.80 -1.08
C GLN A 356 -3.50 -10.93 -0.43
N LYS A 357 -4.81 -10.74 -0.23
CA LYS A 357 -5.68 -11.80 0.29
C LYS A 357 -5.86 -12.95 -0.69
N MET A 358 -6.04 -12.63 -1.98
CA MET A 358 -6.32 -13.63 -3.01
C MET A 358 -5.08 -14.36 -3.51
N PHE A 359 -3.94 -13.67 -3.64
CA PHE A 359 -2.77 -14.21 -4.32
C PHE A 359 -1.54 -14.37 -3.42
N TRP A 360 -1.49 -13.75 -2.25
CA TRP A 360 -0.34 -13.76 -1.36
C TRP A 360 -0.65 -14.40 -0.01
N GLU A 361 -1.82 -14.98 0.16
CA GLU A 361 -2.25 -15.67 1.37
C GLU A 361 -2.07 -14.82 2.65
N LEU A 362 -2.28 -13.50 2.54
CA LEU A 362 -2.08 -12.55 3.64
C LEU A 362 -2.78 -12.99 4.94
N GLY A 363 -3.94 -13.65 4.83
CA GLY A 363 -4.73 -14.16 5.94
C GLY A 363 -4.41 -15.58 6.41
N SER A 364 -3.52 -16.31 5.74
CA SER A 364 -3.33 -17.75 5.96
C SER A 364 -2.31 -18.10 7.06
N TYR A 365 -1.70 -17.10 7.73
CA TYR A 365 -0.70 -17.32 8.76
C TYR A 365 -1.16 -18.24 9.90
N LYS A 366 -0.21 -19.02 10.46
CA LYS A 366 -0.41 -19.96 11.59
C LYS A 366 0.43 -19.60 12.81
N VAL A 367 1.28 -18.57 12.74
CA VAL A 367 1.98 -17.99 13.88
C VAL A 367 1.00 -17.35 14.85
N ARG A 368 1.29 -17.34 16.14
CA ARG A 368 0.29 -17.01 17.18
C ARG A 368 0.60 -15.72 17.94
N THR A 369 1.87 -15.41 18.16
CA THR A 369 2.24 -14.18 18.89
C THR A 369 2.01 -12.94 18.02
N LYS A 370 1.59 -11.84 18.64
CA LYS A 370 1.36 -10.55 17.96
C LYS A 370 2.55 -10.17 17.09
N THR A 371 3.76 -10.17 17.66
CA THR A 371 4.99 -9.79 16.93
C THR A 371 5.22 -10.68 15.71
N ALA A 372 5.06 -11.99 15.83
CA ALA A 372 5.26 -12.90 14.70
C ALA A 372 4.17 -12.73 13.62
N ILE A 373 2.94 -12.41 14.02
CA ILE A 373 1.83 -12.13 13.08
C ILE A 373 2.12 -10.87 12.29
N GLU A 374 2.41 -9.76 12.97
CA GLU A 374 2.72 -8.47 12.34
C GLU A 374 3.92 -8.59 11.42
N HIS A 375 4.98 -9.23 11.90
CA HIS A 375 6.21 -9.40 11.11
C HIS A 375 5.97 -10.23 9.84
N LEU A 376 5.25 -11.35 9.95
CA LEU A 376 4.92 -12.18 8.78
C LEU A 376 4.04 -11.43 7.77
N LEU A 377 3.05 -10.65 8.26
CA LEU A 377 2.23 -9.82 7.40
C LEU A 377 3.07 -8.76 6.67
N ASN A 378 3.95 -8.06 7.38
CA ASN A 378 4.79 -7.03 6.79
C ASN A 378 5.82 -7.61 5.81
N LEU A 379 6.33 -8.82 6.05
CA LEU A 379 7.16 -9.52 5.07
C LEU A 379 6.37 -9.91 3.82
N THR A 380 5.18 -10.48 3.97
CA THR A 380 4.31 -10.82 2.82
C THR A 380 3.94 -9.56 2.03
N ASN A 381 3.62 -8.48 2.73
CA ASN A 381 3.39 -7.17 2.15
C ASN A 381 4.60 -6.66 1.36
N ALA A 382 5.80 -6.81 1.91
CA ALA A 382 7.04 -6.38 1.25
C ALA A 382 7.28 -7.16 -0.05
N GLY A 383 7.02 -8.46 -0.06
CA GLY A 383 7.08 -9.26 -1.28
C GLY A 383 6.14 -8.73 -2.37
N HIS A 384 4.89 -8.46 -2.03
CA HIS A 384 3.91 -7.87 -2.95
C HIS A 384 4.28 -6.45 -3.39
N ALA A 385 4.72 -5.58 -2.47
CA ALA A 385 5.14 -4.22 -2.77
C ALA A 385 6.30 -4.20 -3.78
N LEU A 386 7.27 -5.10 -3.62
CA LEU A 386 8.40 -5.21 -4.55
C LEU A 386 7.96 -5.63 -5.95
N MET A 387 6.92 -6.46 -6.11
CA MET A 387 6.38 -6.77 -7.44
C MET A 387 5.82 -5.53 -8.16
N LYS A 388 5.42 -4.50 -7.42
CA LYS A 388 4.98 -3.21 -7.98
C LYS A 388 6.15 -2.26 -8.27
N ILE A 389 7.24 -2.36 -7.53
CA ILE A 389 8.41 -1.47 -7.63
C ILE A 389 9.40 -1.98 -8.69
N LEU A 390 9.71 -3.28 -8.69
CA LEU A 390 10.76 -3.88 -9.52
C LEU A 390 10.66 -3.57 -11.03
N PRO A 391 9.48 -3.48 -11.67
CA PRO A 391 9.39 -3.12 -13.07
C PRO A 391 9.94 -1.72 -13.40
N TYR A 392 10.03 -0.85 -12.42
CA TYR A 392 10.55 0.50 -12.56
C TYR A 392 12.03 0.61 -12.17
N GLU A 393 12.53 -0.27 -11.29
CA GLU A 393 13.94 -0.31 -10.86
C GLU A 393 14.82 -1.15 -11.80
N ASP A 394 14.30 -2.26 -12.33
CA ASP A 394 15.08 -3.19 -13.17
C ASP A 394 14.60 -3.13 -14.63
N GLY A 395 15.43 -2.60 -15.52
CA GLY A 395 15.10 -2.49 -16.94
C GLY A 395 14.72 -3.82 -17.61
N LYS A 396 15.22 -4.97 -17.12
CA LYS A 396 14.84 -6.31 -17.62
C LYS A 396 13.41 -6.68 -17.27
N LEU A 397 12.82 -6.03 -16.27
CA LEU A 397 11.45 -6.25 -15.82
C LEU A 397 10.50 -5.16 -16.32
N SER A 398 10.98 -4.19 -17.10
CA SER A 398 10.19 -3.03 -17.57
C SER A 398 8.93 -3.42 -18.35
N ALA A 399 8.93 -4.56 -19.04
CA ALA A 399 7.76 -5.10 -19.75
C ALA A 399 6.57 -5.44 -18.81
N TYR A 400 6.81 -5.48 -17.48
CA TYR A 400 5.79 -5.73 -16.47
C TYR A 400 5.21 -4.46 -15.84
N ARG A 401 5.60 -3.26 -16.28
CA ARG A 401 5.06 -1.98 -15.76
C ARG A 401 3.55 -1.88 -15.89
N ASP A 402 2.99 -2.47 -16.94
CA ASP A 402 1.56 -2.45 -17.27
C ASP A 402 0.85 -3.78 -16.95
N LYS A 403 1.56 -4.69 -16.32
CA LYS A 403 1.06 -5.99 -15.90
C LYS A 403 0.68 -6.00 -14.43
N SER A 404 -0.13 -6.98 -14.05
CA SER A 404 -0.44 -7.18 -12.63
C SER A 404 0.79 -7.65 -11.85
N PRO A 405 0.90 -7.35 -10.55
CA PRO A 405 1.96 -7.89 -9.71
C PRO A 405 2.00 -9.43 -9.71
N GLN A 406 0.86 -10.06 -9.94
CA GLN A 406 0.73 -11.51 -10.01
C GLN A 406 1.34 -12.09 -11.29
N GLU A 407 1.23 -11.40 -12.43
CA GLU A 407 1.90 -11.83 -13.67
C GLU A 407 3.43 -11.80 -13.52
N LEU A 408 3.97 -10.76 -12.89
CA LEU A 408 5.40 -10.69 -12.59
C LEU A 408 5.82 -11.80 -11.63
N ARG A 409 5.05 -12.03 -10.55
CA ARG A 409 5.31 -13.11 -9.60
C ARG A 409 5.37 -14.46 -10.30
N HIS A 410 4.40 -14.76 -11.16
CA HIS A 410 4.37 -16.01 -11.93
C HIS A 410 5.59 -16.17 -12.84
N ALA A 411 5.98 -15.12 -13.57
CA ALA A 411 7.17 -15.14 -14.41
C ALA A 411 8.45 -15.37 -13.60
N LEU A 412 8.59 -14.71 -12.44
CA LEU A 412 9.70 -14.92 -11.53
C LEU A 412 9.71 -16.34 -10.94
N SER A 413 8.54 -16.86 -10.56
CA SER A 413 8.40 -18.25 -10.09
C SER A 413 8.97 -19.24 -11.13
N GLN A 414 8.52 -19.12 -12.38
CA GLN A 414 9.02 -19.98 -13.45
C GLN A 414 10.55 -19.86 -13.63
N GLN A 415 11.08 -18.65 -13.56
CA GLN A 415 12.52 -18.43 -13.70
C GLN A 415 13.31 -19.00 -12.51
N ILE A 416 12.80 -18.82 -11.28
CA ILE A 416 13.39 -19.40 -10.07
C ILE A 416 13.44 -20.93 -10.18
N HIS A 417 12.35 -21.58 -10.59
CA HIS A 417 12.34 -23.04 -10.76
C HIS A 417 13.32 -23.51 -11.82
N LYS A 418 13.45 -22.80 -12.94
CA LYS A 418 14.47 -23.12 -13.97
C LYS A 418 15.88 -23.03 -13.39
N GLU A 419 16.21 -21.96 -12.67
CA GLU A 419 17.54 -21.78 -12.08
C GLU A 419 17.85 -22.85 -11.01
N VAL A 420 16.88 -23.18 -10.15
CA VAL A 420 17.01 -24.27 -9.16
C VAL A 420 17.24 -25.61 -9.83
N PHE A 421 16.49 -25.91 -10.90
CA PHE A 421 16.68 -27.14 -11.68
C PHE A 421 18.10 -27.24 -12.24
N PHE A 422 18.55 -26.20 -12.94
CA PHE A 422 19.89 -26.20 -13.55
C PHE A 422 21.01 -26.22 -12.49
N ALA A 423 20.88 -25.50 -11.38
CA ALA A 423 21.85 -25.54 -10.29
C ALA A 423 21.97 -26.95 -9.69
N THR A 424 20.82 -27.61 -9.49
CA THR A 424 20.78 -28.99 -8.98
C THR A 424 21.39 -29.97 -9.98
N LEU A 425 21.10 -29.83 -11.27
CA LEU A 425 21.65 -30.64 -12.34
C LEU A 425 23.19 -30.52 -12.38
N VAL A 426 23.72 -29.29 -12.39
CA VAL A 426 25.17 -29.03 -12.40
C VAL A 426 25.83 -29.62 -11.16
N SER A 427 25.25 -29.41 -9.96
CA SER A 427 25.80 -29.97 -8.72
C SER A 427 25.85 -31.51 -8.75
N LYS A 428 24.78 -32.17 -9.21
CA LYS A 428 24.74 -33.62 -9.35
C LYS A 428 25.69 -34.14 -10.45
N ALA A 429 25.81 -33.45 -11.58
CA ALA A 429 26.72 -33.76 -12.65
C ALA A 429 28.19 -33.66 -12.21
N GLN A 430 28.55 -32.64 -11.45
CA GLN A 430 29.89 -32.47 -10.87
C GLN A 430 30.26 -33.58 -9.88
N SER A 431 29.26 -34.14 -9.16
CA SER A 431 29.44 -35.23 -8.22
C SER A 431 29.45 -36.61 -8.90
N SER A 432 29.10 -36.70 -10.19
CA SER A 432 28.95 -37.95 -10.94
C SER A 432 30.18 -38.21 -11.83
N ILE A 433 30.91 -39.31 -11.57
CA ILE A 433 32.12 -39.65 -12.31
C ILE A 433 31.80 -40.43 -13.59
N ASN A 434 30.59 -40.96 -13.76
CA ASN A 434 30.20 -41.72 -14.93
C ASN A 434 28.78 -41.40 -15.46
N SER A 435 28.53 -41.74 -16.72
CA SER A 435 27.28 -41.44 -17.42
C SER A 435 26.03 -42.09 -16.82
N GLY A 436 26.15 -43.27 -16.19
CA GLY A 436 25.06 -43.97 -15.54
C GLY A 436 24.56 -43.23 -14.30
N THR A 437 25.46 -42.67 -13.51
CA THR A 437 25.11 -41.84 -12.34
C THR A 437 24.45 -40.51 -12.75
N LEU A 438 24.90 -39.92 -13.87
CA LEU A 438 24.31 -38.72 -14.43
C LEU A 438 22.86 -38.99 -14.91
N LEU A 439 22.65 -40.12 -15.60
CA LEU A 439 21.30 -40.49 -16.06
C LEU A 439 20.33 -40.69 -14.89
N LYS A 440 20.75 -41.40 -13.83
CA LYS A 440 19.94 -41.55 -12.59
C LYS A 440 19.67 -40.20 -11.94
N ALA A 441 20.67 -39.30 -11.88
CA ALA A 441 20.45 -37.96 -11.36
C ALA A 441 19.43 -37.16 -12.17
N LEU A 442 19.42 -37.28 -13.49
CA LEU A 442 18.42 -36.68 -14.38
C LEU A 442 17.00 -37.25 -14.16
N GLN A 443 16.89 -38.57 -13.96
CA GLN A 443 15.62 -39.24 -13.65
C GLN A 443 15.05 -38.76 -12.32
N VAL A 444 15.85 -38.66 -11.26
CA VAL A 444 15.43 -38.11 -9.96
C VAL A 444 14.98 -36.67 -10.09
N LEU A 445 15.64 -35.83 -10.88
CA LEU A 445 15.26 -34.45 -11.14
C LEU A 445 13.93 -34.33 -11.91
N ALA A 446 13.68 -35.26 -12.84
CA ALA A 446 12.46 -35.25 -13.66
C ALA A 446 11.25 -35.83 -12.94
N TRP A 447 11.42 -36.90 -12.15
CA TRP A 447 10.34 -37.71 -11.62
C TRP A 447 10.26 -37.83 -10.09
N GLY A 448 11.28 -37.31 -9.36
CA GLY A 448 11.41 -37.46 -7.91
C GLY A 448 12.03 -38.79 -7.48
N ASP A 449 12.44 -38.91 -6.21
CA ASP A 449 13.17 -40.05 -5.68
C ASP A 449 12.35 -41.37 -5.67
N GLU A 450 11.04 -41.32 -5.65
CA GLU A 450 10.13 -42.48 -5.55
C GLU A 450 9.95 -43.25 -6.86
N GLN A 451 10.33 -42.70 -8.02
CA GLN A 451 10.19 -43.33 -9.33
C GLN A 451 11.51 -43.70 -9.99
N ALA A 452 12.62 -43.48 -9.30
CA ALA A 452 13.97 -43.76 -9.83
C ALA A 452 14.54 -45.11 -9.35
N ALA A 453 13.78 -45.97 -8.70
CA ALA A 453 14.16 -47.31 -8.19
C ALA A 453 13.82 -48.44 -9.16
#